data_fd71218cfff8e0ec5a458c0cde930f23
#
_entry.id   fd71218cfff8e0ec5a458c0cde930f23
#
_cell.length_a   1.000
_cell.length_b   1.000
_cell.length_c   1.000
_cell.angle_alpha   90.00
_cell.angle_beta   90.00
_cell.angle_gamma   90.00
#
_symmetry.space_group_name_H-M   'P 1'
#
loop_
_entity.id
_entity.type
_entity.pdbx_description
1 polymer ?
#
loop_
_entity_poly.entity_id
_entity_poly.type
_entity_poly.pdbx_seq_one_letter_code
_entity_poly.pdbx_strand_id
1 'polypeptide(L)'
;WVHENAECGQLDWNGLSYFFGKCAATIHENSDTLVTVGFGMVRYNSDKYEGNIVSDEHLKEVTGNDKAYVDFYSPHFYMWEKPYFGFPYSGSPTDFGLDGTKPTLLGEASNDDEKESKMTLTEEYKAAYDNGWNGVMVWMDPVEEDYSWYRYDLTRTATNAMYDYIPDKIYPIGKKAAAETAAE
;
A
#
# COMPACT_ATOMS: atom_id res chain seq x y z
N TRP A 1 9.56 -10.75 7.84
CA TRP A 1 10.69 -9.83 7.56
C TRP A 1 11.82 -10.61 6.95
N VAL A 2 12.06 -10.43 5.66
CA VAL A 2 13.34 -10.83 5.09
C VAL A 2 14.27 -9.64 5.25
N HIS A 3 15.09 -9.66 6.26
CA HIS A 3 16.14 -8.69 6.47
C HIS A 3 17.44 -9.31 5.96
N GLU A 4 18.23 -8.56 5.19
CA GLU A 4 19.51 -9.04 4.66
C GLU A 4 20.48 -9.56 5.75
N ASN A 5 20.27 -9.17 7.00
CA ASN A 5 21.01 -9.64 8.17
C ASN A 5 20.19 -10.59 9.07
N ALA A 6 19.00 -11.02 8.65
CA ALA A 6 18.22 -11.95 9.45
C ALA A 6 18.73 -13.38 9.21
N GLU A 7 19.15 -14.04 10.27
CA GLU A 7 19.52 -15.46 10.26
C GLU A 7 18.35 -16.43 9.99
N CYS A 8 17.18 -15.90 9.59
CA CYS A 8 16.13 -16.71 9.00
C CYS A 8 16.48 -17.25 7.61
N GLY A 9 17.56 -16.89 7.10
CA GLY A 9 18.60 -17.09 6.14
C GLY A 9 18.52 -18.23 5.15
N GLN A 10 17.35 -18.63 4.73
CA GLN A 10 17.24 -19.78 3.82
C GLN A 10 16.69 -19.37 2.44
N LEU A 11 16.17 -18.16 2.29
CA LEU A 11 15.66 -17.65 1.02
C LEU A 11 16.42 -16.38 0.61
N ASP A 12 16.97 -16.39 -0.57
CA ASP A 12 17.40 -15.19 -1.27
C ASP A 12 16.17 -14.46 -1.88
N TRP A 13 16.39 -13.30 -2.50
CA TRP A 13 15.30 -12.55 -3.12
C TRP A 13 14.57 -13.32 -4.22
N ASN A 14 15.28 -14.14 -5.01
CA ASN A 14 14.66 -14.98 -6.04
C ASN A 14 13.77 -16.06 -5.42
N GLY A 15 14.23 -16.68 -4.33
CA GLY A 15 13.42 -17.65 -3.58
C GLY A 15 12.15 -17.03 -2.99
N LEU A 16 12.24 -15.79 -2.49
CA LEU A 16 11.09 -15.05 -1.98
C LEU A 16 10.14 -14.65 -3.11
N SER A 17 10.65 -14.13 -4.21
CA SER A 17 9.85 -13.80 -5.40
C SER A 17 9.18 -15.04 -6.00
N TYR A 18 9.89 -16.18 -6.02
CA TYR A 18 9.29 -17.46 -6.41
C TYR A 18 8.09 -17.83 -5.53
N PHE A 19 8.23 -17.69 -4.21
CA PHE A 19 7.13 -17.96 -3.27
C PHE A 19 5.93 -17.03 -3.54
N PHE A 20 6.14 -15.72 -3.65
CA PHE A 20 5.09 -14.76 -3.95
C PHE A 20 4.41 -15.07 -5.30
N GLY A 21 5.21 -15.32 -6.33
CA GLY A 21 4.71 -15.65 -7.66
C GLY A 21 3.89 -16.93 -7.69
N LYS A 22 4.31 -17.97 -6.94
CA LYS A 22 3.52 -19.22 -6.82
C LYS A 22 2.19 -18.99 -6.09
N CYS A 23 2.19 -18.20 -5.02
CA CYS A 23 0.95 -17.85 -4.33
C CYS A 23 0.01 -17.05 -5.25
N ALA A 24 0.52 -16.02 -5.92
CA ALA A 24 -0.24 -15.20 -6.85
C ALA A 24 -0.83 -16.03 -7.99
N ALA A 25 -0.01 -16.84 -8.65
CA ALA A 25 -0.46 -17.71 -9.73
C ALA A 25 -1.56 -18.67 -9.27
N THR A 26 -1.41 -19.29 -8.10
CA THR A 26 -2.42 -20.19 -7.54
C THR A 26 -3.75 -19.49 -7.29
N ILE A 27 -3.71 -18.26 -6.80
CA ILE A 27 -4.92 -17.46 -6.57
C ILE A 27 -5.59 -17.13 -7.91
N HIS A 28 -4.83 -16.61 -8.89
CA HIS A 28 -5.35 -16.25 -10.22
C HIS A 28 -5.81 -17.41 -11.08
N GLU A 29 -5.34 -18.62 -10.81
CA GLU A 29 -5.83 -19.84 -11.46
C GLU A 29 -7.20 -20.29 -10.93
N ASN A 30 -7.54 -19.89 -9.71
CA ASN A 30 -8.73 -20.38 -9.01
C ASN A 30 -9.76 -19.30 -8.64
N SER A 31 -9.43 -18.02 -8.81
CA SER A 31 -10.34 -16.91 -8.49
C SER A 31 -9.97 -15.61 -9.23
N ASP A 32 -10.90 -14.66 -9.24
CA ASP A 32 -10.69 -13.28 -9.70
C ASP A 32 -10.25 -12.34 -8.55
N THR A 33 -9.76 -12.89 -7.44
CA THR A 33 -9.30 -12.11 -6.29
C THR A 33 -8.00 -11.38 -6.63
N LEU A 34 -7.96 -10.09 -6.32
CA LEU A 34 -6.76 -9.28 -6.50
C LEU A 34 -5.65 -9.69 -5.52
N VAL A 35 -4.43 -9.68 -5.99
CA VAL A 35 -3.24 -10.07 -5.23
C VAL A 35 -2.27 -8.89 -5.12
N THR A 36 -1.75 -8.69 -3.93
CA THR A 36 -0.63 -7.77 -3.67
C THR A 36 0.31 -8.34 -2.62
N VAL A 37 1.47 -7.73 -2.50
CA VAL A 37 2.45 -8.00 -1.44
C VAL A 37 2.80 -6.69 -0.76
N GLY A 38 2.62 -6.63 0.56
CA GLY A 38 3.05 -5.49 1.38
C GLY A 38 4.56 -5.56 1.65
N PHE A 39 5.26 -4.46 1.39
CA PHE A 39 6.68 -4.33 1.70
C PHE A 39 6.90 -3.22 2.71
N GLY A 40 7.68 -3.50 3.74
CA GLY A 40 8.00 -2.55 4.80
C GLY A 40 8.72 -1.28 4.33
N MET A 41 9.13 -1.20 3.07
CA MET A 41 9.79 -0.02 2.48
C MET A 41 9.56 0.01 0.96
N VAL A 42 9.48 1.21 0.39
CA VAL A 42 9.31 1.43 -1.06
C VAL A 42 10.45 0.84 -1.90
N ARG A 43 11.65 0.71 -1.34
CA ARG A 43 12.84 0.23 -2.06
C ARG A 43 12.67 -1.11 -2.76
N TYR A 44 11.81 -1.98 -2.25
CA TYR A 44 11.58 -3.32 -2.81
C TYR A 44 10.56 -3.35 -3.96
N ASN A 45 9.87 -2.24 -4.19
CA ASN A 45 8.97 -2.04 -5.33
C ASN A 45 9.51 -1.05 -6.35
N SER A 46 10.72 -0.50 -6.14
CA SER A 46 11.20 0.68 -6.84
C SER A 46 12.44 0.39 -7.68
N ASP A 47 12.36 0.79 -8.95
CA ASP A 47 13.51 0.74 -9.88
C ASP A 47 14.63 1.74 -9.54
N LYS A 48 14.39 2.67 -8.60
CA LYS A 48 15.43 3.59 -8.10
C LYS A 48 16.39 2.96 -7.09
N TYR A 49 16.06 1.78 -6.58
CA TYR A 49 16.85 1.10 -5.54
C TYR A 49 17.27 -0.30 -6.03
N GLU A 50 16.90 -1.36 -5.31
CA GLU A 50 17.27 -2.73 -5.68
C GLU A 50 16.43 -3.30 -6.84
N GLY A 51 15.47 -2.56 -7.32
CA GLY A 51 14.51 -3.00 -8.33
C GLY A 51 13.21 -3.51 -7.73
N ASN A 52 12.23 -3.71 -8.60
CA ASN A 52 10.94 -4.22 -8.19
C ASN A 52 10.95 -5.75 -8.15
N ILE A 53 11.12 -6.33 -6.97
CA ILE A 53 11.21 -7.78 -6.77
C ILE A 53 9.89 -8.53 -6.98
N VAL A 54 8.78 -7.83 -7.18
CA VAL A 54 7.47 -8.38 -7.54
C VAL A 54 6.96 -7.81 -8.87
N SER A 55 7.85 -7.38 -9.75
CA SER A 55 7.47 -7.05 -11.12
C SER A 55 6.91 -8.28 -11.83
N ASP A 56 5.97 -8.08 -12.74
CA ASP A 56 5.37 -9.19 -13.49
C ASP A 56 6.40 -10.02 -14.24
N GLU A 57 7.37 -9.34 -14.86
CA GLU A 57 8.45 -10.00 -15.58
C GLU A 57 9.23 -10.92 -14.64
N HIS A 58 9.67 -10.39 -13.49
CA HIS A 58 10.46 -11.16 -12.53
C HIS A 58 9.67 -12.34 -11.93
N LEU A 59 8.42 -12.11 -11.51
CA LEU A 59 7.60 -13.18 -10.95
C LEU A 59 7.31 -14.30 -11.96
N LYS A 60 7.04 -13.95 -13.23
CA LYS A 60 6.85 -14.92 -14.31
C LYS A 60 8.14 -15.67 -14.64
N GLU A 61 9.27 -14.97 -14.67
CA GLU A 61 10.58 -15.59 -14.92
C GLU A 61 10.91 -16.63 -13.85
N VAL A 62 10.87 -16.26 -12.56
CA VAL A 62 11.28 -17.19 -11.48
C VAL A 62 10.31 -18.35 -11.28
N THR A 63 9.03 -18.20 -11.65
CA THR A 63 8.00 -19.24 -11.47
C THR A 63 7.76 -20.10 -12.71
N GLY A 64 8.07 -19.58 -13.90
CA GLY A 64 7.67 -20.17 -15.18
C GLY A 64 6.15 -20.16 -15.39
N ASN A 65 5.40 -19.22 -14.79
CA ASN A 65 3.94 -19.18 -14.83
C ASN A 65 3.43 -17.78 -15.17
N ASP A 66 2.67 -17.66 -16.28
CA ASP A 66 2.12 -16.38 -16.76
C ASP A 66 1.09 -15.76 -15.82
N LYS A 67 0.54 -16.53 -14.89
CA LYS A 67 -0.39 -16.06 -13.85
C LYS A 67 0.31 -15.51 -12.60
N ALA A 68 1.65 -15.55 -12.56
CA ALA A 68 2.45 -15.02 -11.48
C ALA A 68 2.63 -13.50 -11.66
N TYR A 69 1.71 -12.72 -11.12
CA TYR A 69 1.76 -11.26 -11.10
C TYR A 69 1.04 -10.72 -9.86
N VAL A 70 1.28 -9.45 -9.52
CA VAL A 70 0.49 -8.71 -8.53
C VAL A 70 -0.42 -7.72 -9.26
N ASP A 71 -1.61 -7.47 -8.73
CA ASP A 71 -2.58 -6.56 -9.35
C ASP A 71 -2.29 -5.10 -9.02
N PHE A 72 -1.70 -4.85 -7.87
CA PHE A 72 -1.32 -3.51 -7.42
C PHE A 72 -0.12 -3.56 -6.48
N TYR A 73 0.57 -2.42 -6.33
CA TYR A 73 1.69 -2.30 -5.40
C TYR A 73 1.25 -1.74 -4.06
N SER A 74 1.88 -2.21 -2.98
CA SER A 74 1.53 -1.88 -1.60
C SER A 74 2.79 -1.64 -0.75
N PRO A 75 3.66 -0.67 -1.10
CA PRO A 75 4.75 -0.28 -0.21
C PRO A 75 4.20 0.36 1.06
N HIS A 76 4.91 0.15 2.17
CA HIS A 76 4.63 0.82 3.43
C HIS A 76 5.45 2.11 3.52
N PHE A 77 5.04 3.00 4.42
CA PHE A 77 5.80 4.20 4.74
C PHE A 77 5.61 4.59 6.20
N TYR A 78 6.73 4.83 6.85
CA TYR A 78 6.80 5.43 8.18
C TYR A 78 7.81 6.58 8.19
N MET A 79 7.62 7.58 9.06
CA MET A 79 8.42 8.82 9.04
C MET A 79 9.93 8.61 9.16
N TRP A 80 10.37 7.53 9.82
CA TRP A 80 11.80 7.19 9.90
C TRP A 80 12.43 6.87 8.54
N GLU A 81 11.61 6.52 7.53
CA GLU A 81 12.06 6.23 6.17
C GLU A 81 12.31 7.50 5.33
N LYS A 82 11.67 8.61 5.72
CA LYS A 82 11.74 9.89 4.98
C LYS A 82 13.16 10.34 4.61
N PRO A 83 14.18 10.24 5.49
CA PRO A 83 15.54 10.65 5.16
C PRO A 83 16.22 9.75 4.10
N TYR A 84 15.73 8.54 3.89
CA TYR A 84 16.33 7.54 3.01
C TYR A 84 15.61 7.44 1.66
N PHE A 85 14.28 7.50 1.67
CA PHE A 85 13.44 7.20 0.49
C PHE A 85 12.56 8.37 0.07
N GLY A 86 12.53 9.46 0.81
CA GLY A 86 11.68 10.62 0.55
C GLY A 86 10.33 10.54 1.26
N PHE A 87 9.43 11.46 0.90
CA PHE A 87 8.15 11.66 1.56
C PHE A 87 7.01 11.44 0.56
N PRO A 88 6.26 10.33 0.62
CA PRO A 88 5.31 9.93 -0.41
C PRO A 88 4.17 10.95 -0.61
N TYR A 89 3.81 11.69 0.42
CA TYR A 89 2.80 12.74 0.30
C TYR A 89 3.27 13.98 -0.47
N SER A 90 4.55 14.03 -0.89
CA SER A 90 5.10 15.13 -1.71
C SER A 90 5.41 14.75 -3.16
N GLY A 91 5.07 13.55 -3.59
CA GLY A 91 5.36 13.08 -4.93
C GLY A 91 4.49 11.89 -5.35
N SER A 92 4.47 11.63 -6.66
CA SER A 92 3.73 10.52 -7.24
C SER A 92 4.43 9.17 -7.02
N PRO A 93 3.73 8.03 -7.13
CA PRO A 93 4.38 6.72 -7.11
C PRO A 93 5.57 6.60 -8.07
N THR A 94 5.47 7.19 -9.28
CA THR A 94 6.57 7.17 -10.25
C THR A 94 7.76 8.03 -9.85
N ASP A 95 7.55 9.09 -9.06
CA ASP A 95 8.65 9.86 -8.46
C ASP A 95 9.47 9.04 -7.47
N PHE A 96 8.88 8.00 -6.92
CA PHE A 96 9.55 7.01 -6.05
C PHE A 96 10.08 5.80 -6.81
N GLY A 97 9.95 5.78 -8.16
CA GLY A 97 10.44 4.70 -9.01
C GLY A 97 9.54 3.47 -9.03
N LEU A 98 8.27 3.61 -8.64
CA LEU A 98 7.30 2.56 -8.86
C LEU A 98 6.78 2.58 -10.29
N ASP A 99 6.47 1.41 -10.83
CA ASP A 99 5.88 1.27 -12.14
C ASP A 99 4.48 1.90 -12.17
N GLY A 100 4.31 2.94 -12.98
CA GLY A 100 3.03 3.65 -13.12
C GLY A 100 1.94 2.88 -13.89
N THR A 101 2.19 1.64 -14.30
CA THR A 101 1.20 0.82 -15.04
C THR A 101 0.18 0.15 -14.12
N LYS A 102 0.46 0.08 -12.82
CA LYS A 102 -0.41 -0.53 -11.81
C LYS A 102 -0.88 0.46 -10.77
N PRO A 103 -2.09 0.25 -10.22
CA PRO A 103 -2.49 0.97 -9.01
C PRO A 103 -1.45 0.80 -7.91
N THR A 104 -1.20 1.86 -7.16
CA THR A 104 -0.25 1.84 -6.05
C THR A 104 -0.86 2.54 -4.84
N LEU A 105 -0.86 1.87 -3.71
CA LEU A 105 -1.33 2.44 -2.45
C LEU A 105 -0.22 2.34 -1.39
N LEU A 106 -0.25 3.21 -0.41
CA LEU A 106 0.53 3.05 0.80
C LEU A 106 -0.17 2.01 1.67
N GLY A 107 0.39 0.80 1.71
CA GLY A 107 -0.23 -0.37 2.36
C GLY A 107 -0.17 -0.34 3.88
N GLU A 108 0.77 0.42 4.43
CA GLU A 108 0.83 0.83 5.83
C GLU A 108 1.38 2.23 5.94
N ALA A 109 0.81 3.02 6.86
CA ALA A 109 1.31 4.33 7.25
C ALA A 109 0.91 4.64 8.70
N SER A 110 1.64 5.54 9.37
CA SER A 110 1.22 6.03 10.68
C SER A 110 -0.07 6.86 10.55
N ASN A 111 -0.86 6.86 11.60
CA ASN A 111 -2.05 7.72 11.69
C ASN A 111 -1.85 8.94 12.62
N ASP A 112 -0.70 9.07 13.27
CA ASP A 112 -0.37 10.17 14.19
C ASP A 112 1.12 10.55 14.08
N ASP A 113 1.51 11.09 12.94
CA ASP A 113 2.87 11.60 12.70
C ASP A 113 2.94 13.10 12.36
N GLU A 114 1.86 13.84 12.63
CA GLU A 114 1.75 15.29 12.38
C GLU A 114 2.92 16.11 12.91
N LYS A 115 3.48 15.71 14.06
CA LYS A 115 4.63 16.41 14.63
C LYS A 115 5.88 16.37 13.75
N GLU A 116 6.04 15.28 13.00
CA GLU A 116 7.20 15.03 12.14
C GLU A 116 6.90 15.41 10.68
N SER A 117 5.73 15.05 10.19
CA SER A 117 5.28 15.32 8.83
C SER A 117 4.96 16.79 8.59
N LYS A 118 4.46 17.49 9.62
CA LYS A 118 3.86 18.84 9.58
C LYS A 118 2.55 18.88 8.77
N MET A 119 1.90 17.75 8.64
CA MET A 119 0.61 17.57 7.99
C MET A 119 -0.32 16.80 8.91
N THR A 120 -1.57 17.18 8.96
CA THR A 120 -2.61 16.36 9.58
C THR A 120 -2.85 15.11 8.71
N LEU A 121 -3.36 14.03 9.28
CA LEU A 121 -3.68 12.81 8.51
C LEU A 121 -4.65 13.11 7.33
N THR A 122 -5.56 14.08 7.51
CA THR A 122 -6.44 14.56 6.43
C THR A 122 -5.66 15.18 5.27
N GLU A 123 -4.66 16.00 5.58
CA GLU A 123 -3.80 16.61 4.55
C GLU A 123 -2.93 15.57 3.86
N GLU A 124 -2.42 14.59 4.58
CA GLU A 124 -1.66 13.47 4.01
C GLU A 124 -2.50 12.64 3.05
N TYR A 125 -3.74 12.29 3.42
CA TYR A 125 -4.65 11.56 2.54
C TYR A 125 -4.97 12.34 1.26
N LYS A 126 -5.26 13.64 1.37
CA LYS A 126 -5.49 14.50 0.20
C LYS A 126 -4.25 14.60 -0.68
N ALA A 127 -3.09 14.83 -0.07
CA ALA A 127 -1.83 14.93 -0.79
C ALA A 127 -1.46 13.62 -1.50
N ALA A 128 -1.67 12.47 -0.85
CA ALA A 128 -1.49 11.16 -1.48
C ALA A 128 -2.36 11.03 -2.73
N TYR A 129 -3.65 11.31 -2.60
CA TYR A 129 -4.59 11.24 -3.73
C TYR A 129 -4.21 12.20 -4.86
N ASP A 130 -3.91 13.46 -4.54
CA ASP A 130 -3.54 14.49 -5.53
C ASP A 130 -2.24 14.16 -6.26
N ASN A 131 -1.33 13.45 -5.61
CA ASN A 131 -0.09 12.94 -6.19
C ASN A 131 -0.24 11.58 -6.92
N GLY A 132 -1.46 11.04 -6.99
CA GLY A 132 -1.75 9.84 -7.79
C GLY A 132 -1.61 8.50 -7.06
N TRP A 133 -1.46 8.51 -5.73
CA TRP A 133 -1.59 7.30 -4.93
C TRP A 133 -3.06 6.86 -4.89
N ASN A 134 -3.30 5.57 -5.03
CA ASN A 134 -4.67 5.01 -5.10
C ASN A 134 -5.31 4.80 -3.73
N GLY A 135 -4.54 4.92 -2.65
CA GLY A 135 -5.03 4.81 -1.29
C GLY A 135 -3.93 4.87 -0.25
N VAL A 136 -4.34 5.07 1.00
CA VAL A 136 -3.49 4.99 2.19
C VAL A 136 -4.21 4.14 3.22
N MET A 137 -3.53 3.11 3.73
CA MET A 137 -4.02 2.28 4.81
C MET A 137 -3.19 2.57 6.05
N VAL A 138 -3.83 2.99 7.11
CA VAL A 138 -3.10 3.24 8.35
C VAL A 138 -2.92 1.94 9.14
N TRP A 139 -1.76 1.78 9.72
CA TRP A 139 -1.45 0.76 10.69
C TRP A 139 -1.53 1.38 12.08
N MET A 140 -2.28 0.89 13.03
CA MET A 140 -3.05 -0.33 13.06
C MET A 140 -4.31 -0.15 13.92
N ASP A 141 -5.19 -1.17 13.91
CA ASP A 141 -6.29 -1.27 14.86
C ASP A 141 -5.77 -1.72 16.24
N PRO A 142 -6.06 -1.00 17.34
CA PRO A 142 -5.58 -1.38 18.66
C PRO A 142 -6.26 -2.67 19.13
N VAL A 143 -5.47 -3.72 19.29
CA VAL A 143 -5.93 -5.00 19.84
C VAL A 143 -5.87 -5.01 21.36
N GLU A 144 -5.16 -4.04 21.97
CA GLU A 144 -4.92 -3.94 23.41
C GLU A 144 -5.14 -2.49 23.92
N GLU A 145 -5.67 -2.35 25.12
CA GLU A 145 -6.04 -1.07 25.74
C GLU A 145 -4.87 -0.08 25.96
N ASP A 146 -3.62 -0.54 25.84
CA ASP A 146 -2.43 0.25 26.12
C ASP A 146 -1.82 0.99 24.91
N TYR A 147 -2.39 0.84 23.71
CA TYR A 147 -1.91 1.60 22.54
C TYR A 147 -2.43 3.04 22.51
N SER A 148 -1.96 3.85 23.46
CA SER A 148 -2.30 5.29 23.58
C SER A 148 -1.88 6.12 22.36
N TRP A 149 -1.03 5.58 21.49
CA TRP A 149 -0.56 6.22 20.26
C TRP A 149 -1.49 6.00 19.06
N TYR A 150 -2.44 5.07 19.16
CA TYR A 150 -3.42 4.85 18.11
C TYR A 150 -4.55 5.90 18.17
N ARG A 151 -4.75 6.58 17.08
CA ARG A 151 -5.71 7.68 16.98
C ARG A 151 -6.82 7.36 15.97
N TYR A 152 -7.73 6.47 16.38
CA TYR A 152 -8.90 6.11 15.56
C TYR A 152 -9.76 7.33 15.20
N ASP A 153 -9.82 8.33 16.05
CA ASP A 153 -10.48 9.60 15.80
C ASP A 153 -9.89 10.36 14.62
N LEU A 154 -8.56 10.36 14.46
CA LEU A 154 -7.86 10.96 13.31
C LEU A 154 -8.17 10.18 12.02
N THR A 155 -8.07 8.84 12.05
CA THR A 155 -8.37 7.98 10.91
C THR A 155 -9.80 8.19 10.42
N ARG A 156 -10.79 8.18 11.33
CA ARG A 156 -12.19 8.44 10.99
C ARG A 156 -12.40 9.85 10.43
N THR A 157 -11.76 10.85 11.01
CA THR A 157 -11.84 12.24 10.54
C THR A 157 -11.28 12.38 9.14
N ALA A 158 -10.11 11.83 8.88
CA ALA A 158 -9.45 11.87 7.58
C ALA A 158 -10.27 11.12 6.51
N THR A 159 -10.78 9.92 6.84
CA THR A 159 -11.63 9.14 5.92
C THR A 159 -12.91 9.89 5.55
N ASN A 160 -13.60 10.50 6.52
CA ASN A 160 -14.78 11.30 6.24
C ASN A 160 -14.45 12.54 5.39
N ALA A 161 -13.32 13.20 5.64
CA ALA A 161 -12.89 14.34 4.84
C ALA A 161 -12.57 13.93 3.39
N MET A 162 -12.01 12.73 3.16
CA MET A 162 -11.79 12.21 1.81
C MET A 162 -13.11 11.90 1.10
N TYR A 163 -14.11 11.41 1.82
CA TYR A 163 -15.43 11.23 1.25
C TYR A 163 -16.04 12.54 0.71
N ASP A 164 -15.86 13.63 1.43
CA ASP A 164 -16.32 14.95 0.98
C ASP A 164 -15.43 15.54 -0.14
N TYR A 165 -14.15 15.19 -0.14
CA TYR A 165 -13.17 15.67 -1.12
C TYR A 165 -13.31 15.00 -2.50
N ILE A 166 -13.59 13.69 -2.54
CA ILE A 166 -13.75 12.91 -3.77
C ILE A 166 -15.02 12.04 -3.74
N PRO A 167 -16.23 12.68 -3.62
CA PRO A 167 -17.48 11.99 -3.37
C PRO A 167 -17.86 10.97 -4.46
N ASP A 168 -17.43 11.21 -5.71
CA ASP A 168 -17.73 10.33 -6.84
C ASP A 168 -16.85 9.07 -6.90
N LYS A 169 -15.84 8.98 -6.05
CA LYS A 169 -14.85 7.89 -6.07
C LYS A 169 -14.81 7.06 -4.78
N ILE A 170 -15.31 7.60 -3.69
CA ILE A 170 -15.37 6.90 -2.41
C ILE A 170 -16.82 6.58 -2.07
N TYR A 171 -17.13 5.31 -1.91
CA TYR A 171 -18.44 4.83 -1.52
C TYR A 171 -18.37 4.29 -0.09
N PRO A 172 -18.78 5.08 0.93
CA PRO A 172 -18.84 4.56 2.28
C PRO A 172 -19.89 3.45 2.35
N ILE A 173 -19.57 2.40 3.07
CA ILE A 173 -20.48 1.29 3.33
C ILE A 173 -21.81 1.84 3.87
N GLY A 174 -22.92 1.53 3.20
CA GLY A 174 -24.27 1.92 3.59
C GLY A 174 -24.85 3.16 2.92
N LYS A 175 -24.07 4.06 2.31
CA LYS A 175 -24.64 5.22 1.59
C LYS A 175 -25.11 4.91 0.16
N LYS A 176 -24.51 3.93 -0.49
CA LYS A 176 -24.93 3.49 -1.84
C LYS A 176 -26.30 2.82 -1.81
N ALA A 177 -26.58 2.03 -0.78
CA ALA A 177 -27.90 1.40 -0.62
C ALA A 177 -29.04 2.41 -0.42
N ALA A 178 -28.78 3.58 0.19
CA ALA A 178 -29.77 4.62 0.39
C ALA A 178 -30.09 5.40 -0.92
N ALA A 179 -29.14 5.53 -1.84
CA ALA A 179 -29.34 6.19 -3.12
C ALA A 179 -30.09 5.29 -4.12
N GLU A 180 -29.88 3.99 -4.08
CA GLU A 180 -30.59 3.03 -4.92
C GLU A 180 -32.06 2.81 -4.47
N THR A 181 -32.33 2.90 -3.17
CA THR A 181 -33.70 2.77 -2.62
C THR A 181 -34.55 4.04 -2.82
N ALA A 182 -33.96 5.18 -3.11
CA ALA A 182 -34.68 6.42 -3.40
C ALA A 182 -35.03 6.60 -4.90
N ALA A 183 -34.58 5.68 -5.75
CA ALA A 183 -34.81 5.69 -7.19
C ALA A 183 -35.86 4.64 -7.65
N GLU A 184 -36.42 3.82 -6.73
CA GLU A 184 -37.58 2.95 -6.93
C GLU A 184 -38.84 3.62 -6.32
#